data_362db290345ab29cde6e1a75256b3a11
#
_entry.id   362db290345ab29cde6e1a75256b3a11
#
_cell.length_a   1.000
_cell.length_b   1.000
_cell.length_c   1.000
_cell.angle_alpha   90.00
_cell.angle_beta   90.00
_cell.angle_gamma   90.00
#
_symmetry.space_group_name_H-M   'P 1'
#
loop_
_entity.id
_entity.type
_entity.pdbx_description
1 polymer ?
#
loop_
_entity_poly.entity_id
_entity_poly.type
_entity_poly.pdbx_seq_one_letter_code
_entity_poly.pdbx_strand_id
1 'polypeptide(L)'
;VSTESYYLGIGIDKNEQPWVVSTGASNLSVRVVGSGRVYHVNPADYTFATVQTGDNPYTYSDMTGAQLRIAGAPFGIYRHTFKSDCAPQKTTWTEVTYDLVTPPGTSVDISARGAGDLTSLNTAIFGPATSIPPAVAGPLKPSINEGVDNTYLQLQFKLNANAPTITPTVNNLQAKYICG
;
A
#
# COMPACT_ATOMS: atom_id res chain seq x y z
N VAL A 1 27.49 1.79 -37.45
CA VAL A 1 26.03 1.89 -37.64
C VAL A 1 25.44 1.65 -36.28
N SER A 2 25.01 2.72 -35.60
CA SER A 2 24.27 2.60 -34.35
C SER A 2 22.91 2.01 -34.67
N THR A 3 22.71 0.75 -34.39
CA THR A 3 21.36 0.19 -34.39
C THR A 3 20.67 0.77 -33.18
N GLU A 4 19.80 1.76 -33.40
CA GLU A 4 18.95 2.29 -32.35
C GLU A 4 18.09 1.16 -31.82
N SER A 5 18.26 0.84 -30.55
CA SER A 5 17.45 -0.14 -29.87
C SER A 5 16.29 0.54 -29.16
N TYR A 6 15.09 -0.01 -29.26
CA TYR A 6 13.95 0.48 -28.49
C TYR A 6 14.09 0.03 -27.04
N TYR A 7 14.01 0.98 -26.13
CA TYR A 7 13.95 0.74 -24.70
C TYR A 7 12.48 0.78 -24.27
N LEU A 8 11.98 -0.30 -23.67
CA LEU A 8 10.56 -0.52 -23.42
C LEU A 8 10.15 -0.48 -21.96
N GLY A 9 11.09 -0.43 -21.07
CA GLY A 9 10.77 -0.40 -19.65
C GLY A 9 11.99 -0.12 -18.80
N ILE A 10 11.73 0.52 -17.67
CA ILE A 10 12.73 0.78 -16.63
C ILE A 10 12.17 0.33 -15.29
N GLY A 11 12.99 -0.31 -14.47
CA GLY A 11 12.69 -0.67 -13.08
C GLY A 11 13.84 -0.29 -12.18
N ILE A 12 13.55 -0.11 -10.90
CA ILE A 12 14.54 0.13 -9.86
C ILE A 12 14.52 -1.05 -8.91
N ASP A 13 15.68 -1.65 -8.60
CA ASP A 13 15.77 -2.73 -7.64
C ASP A 13 15.87 -2.24 -6.19
N LYS A 14 15.95 -3.18 -5.25
CA LYS A 14 16.05 -2.88 -3.81
C LYS A 14 17.33 -2.14 -3.39
N ASN A 15 18.32 -2.06 -4.27
CA ASN A 15 19.59 -1.36 -4.06
C ASN A 15 19.62 -0.02 -4.80
N GLU A 16 18.44 0.46 -5.25
CA GLU A 16 18.27 1.70 -6.02
C GLU A 16 18.97 1.67 -7.38
N GLN A 17 19.23 0.47 -7.92
CA GLN A 17 19.90 0.31 -9.20
C GLN A 17 18.88 0.18 -10.34
N PRO A 18 19.01 0.98 -11.42
CA PRO A 18 18.14 0.91 -12.57
C PRO A 18 18.34 -0.35 -13.41
N TRP A 19 17.23 -0.94 -13.85
CA TRP A 19 17.17 -2.01 -14.83
C TRP A 19 16.41 -1.53 -16.05
N VAL A 20 17.00 -1.65 -17.23
CA VAL A 20 16.44 -1.16 -18.49
C VAL A 20 16.28 -2.31 -19.47
N VAL A 21 15.08 -2.49 -20.01
CA VAL A 21 14.81 -3.50 -21.03
C VAL A 21 14.90 -2.92 -22.42
N SER A 22 15.63 -3.60 -23.29
CA SER A 22 15.75 -3.26 -24.70
C SER A 22 15.30 -4.43 -25.59
N THR A 23 14.54 -4.16 -26.63
CA THR A 23 14.21 -5.17 -27.67
C THR A 23 15.41 -5.57 -28.50
N GLY A 24 16.44 -4.73 -28.57
CA GLY A 24 17.55 -4.88 -29.50
C GLY A 24 17.19 -4.68 -30.96
N ALA A 25 15.95 -4.30 -31.26
CA ALA A 25 15.47 -4.03 -32.60
C ALA A 25 15.30 -2.52 -32.82
N SER A 26 15.55 -2.04 -34.03
CA SER A 26 15.34 -0.64 -34.42
C SER A 26 13.87 -0.31 -34.74
N ASN A 27 12.99 -1.29 -34.66
CA ASN A 27 11.55 -1.16 -34.93
C ASN A 27 10.80 -2.26 -34.16
N LEU A 28 9.70 -1.90 -33.51
CA LEU A 28 8.86 -2.84 -32.74
C LEU A 28 8.20 -3.92 -33.61
N SER A 29 8.07 -3.67 -34.92
CA SER A 29 7.51 -4.63 -35.88
C SER A 29 8.54 -5.62 -36.40
N VAL A 30 9.83 -5.44 -36.11
CA VAL A 30 10.92 -6.30 -36.59
C VAL A 30 11.40 -7.17 -35.45
N ARG A 31 11.18 -8.49 -35.59
CA ARG A 31 11.74 -9.47 -34.67
C ARG A 31 13.19 -9.76 -35.03
N VAL A 32 14.10 -9.45 -34.11
CA VAL A 32 15.52 -9.82 -34.22
C VAL A 32 15.82 -10.91 -33.21
N VAL A 33 16.14 -12.12 -33.69
CA VAL A 33 16.39 -13.28 -32.84
C VAL A 33 17.59 -13.02 -31.93
N GLY A 34 17.43 -13.29 -30.62
CA GLY A 34 18.49 -13.16 -29.62
C GLY A 34 18.95 -11.73 -29.37
N SER A 35 18.18 -10.72 -29.79
CA SER A 35 18.57 -9.31 -29.64
C SER A 35 18.18 -8.69 -28.31
N GLY A 36 17.22 -9.27 -27.61
CA GLY A 36 16.71 -8.72 -26.36
C GLY A 36 17.76 -8.66 -25.26
N ARG A 37 17.81 -7.57 -24.56
CA ARG A 37 18.76 -7.32 -23.46
C ARG A 37 18.11 -6.63 -22.29
N VAL A 38 18.60 -6.94 -21.11
CA VAL A 38 18.36 -6.16 -19.90
C VAL A 38 19.70 -5.59 -19.45
N TYR A 39 19.70 -4.31 -19.22
CA TYR A 39 20.85 -3.58 -18.69
C TYR A 39 20.63 -3.29 -17.21
N HIS A 40 21.56 -3.73 -16.38
CA HIS A 40 21.64 -3.38 -14.97
C HIS A 40 22.66 -2.26 -14.82
N VAL A 41 22.22 -1.07 -14.45
CA VAL A 41 23.05 0.14 -14.43
C VAL A 41 23.52 0.43 -13.01
N ASN A 42 24.82 0.68 -12.83
CA ASN A 42 25.35 1.22 -11.60
C ASN A 42 25.19 2.75 -11.60
N PRO A 43 24.38 3.33 -10.70
CA PRO A 43 24.14 4.78 -10.69
C PRO A 43 25.34 5.63 -10.28
N ALA A 44 26.36 5.04 -9.65
CA ALA A 44 27.53 5.77 -9.17
C ALA A 44 28.52 6.12 -10.29
N ASP A 45 28.66 5.26 -11.29
CA ASP A 45 29.65 5.43 -12.37
C ASP A 45 29.05 5.22 -13.77
N TYR A 46 27.74 4.96 -13.86
CA TYR A 46 26.98 4.69 -15.09
C TYR A 46 27.49 3.47 -15.88
N THR A 47 28.30 2.62 -15.27
CA THR A 47 28.63 1.31 -15.87
C THR A 47 27.38 0.40 -15.87
N PHE A 48 27.33 -0.57 -16.76
CA PHE A 48 26.23 -1.50 -16.82
C PHE A 48 26.66 -2.93 -17.11
N ALA A 49 25.98 -3.86 -16.49
CA ALA A 49 26.01 -5.27 -16.84
C ALA A 49 24.86 -5.58 -17.81
N THR A 50 25.08 -6.47 -18.76
CA THR A 50 24.09 -6.85 -19.75
C THR A 50 23.72 -8.32 -19.58
N VAL A 51 22.42 -8.60 -19.55
CA VAL A 51 21.85 -9.95 -19.59
C VAL A 51 21.04 -10.13 -20.87
N GLN A 52 21.30 -11.19 -21.61
CA GLN A 52 20.52 -11.52 -22.80
C GLN A 52 19.21 -12.22 -22.37
N THR A 53 18.07 -11.72 -22.87
CA THR A 53 16.73 -12.18 -22.44
C THR A 53 15.95 -12.94 -23.51
N GLY A 54 16.57 -13.23 -24.66
CA GLY A 54 15.90 -13.87 -25.78
C GLY A 54 15.40 -12.86 -26.82
N ASP A 55 14.31 -13.22 -27.51
CA ASP A 55 13.80 -12.45 -28.63
C ASP A 55 12.77 -11.41 -28.16
N ASN A 56 12.96 -10.16 -28.58
CA ASN A 56 11.99 -9.07 -28.41
C ASN A 56 11.29 -9.07 -27.03
N PRO A 57 12.01 -8.96 -25.93
CA PRO A 57 11.36 -8.81 -24.63
C PRO A 57 10.49 -7.55 -24.68
N TYR A 58 9.28 -7.67 -24.21
CA TYR A 58 8.31 -6.59 -24.22
C TYR A 58 7.73 -6.38 -22.83
N THR A 59 7.87 -5.18 -22.30
CA THR A 59 7.26 -4.77 -21.04
C THR A 59 6.35 -3.59 -21.32
N TYR A 60 5.05 -3.75 -21.09
CA TYR A 60 4.06 -2.70 -21.34
C TYR A 60 4.05 -1.58 -20.31
N SER A 61 4.83 -1.71 -19.26
CA SER A 61 4.82 -0.78 -18.14
C SER A 61 6.21 -0.64 -17.55
N ASP A 62 6.34 0.30 -16.63
CA ASP A 62 7.43 0.28 -15.71
C ASP A 62 7.51 -1.13 -15.07
N MET A 63 8.67 -1.72 -15.00
CA MET A 63 8.90 -3.00 -14.32
C MET A 63 8.76 -2.87 -12.80
N THR A 64 8.24 -1.75 -12.33
CA THR A 64 8.20 -1.34 -10.93
C THR A 64 6.99 -1.86 -10.16
N GLY A 65 5.98 -2.45 -10.82
CA GLY A 65 4.68 -2.77 -10.21
C GLY A 65 4.73 -3.38 -8.81
N ALA A 66 5.33 -4.55 -8.64
CA ALA A 66 5.43 -5.20 -7.33
C ALA A 66 6.61 -4.68 -6.50
N GLN A 67 7.72 -4.36 -7.14
CA GLN A 67 8.96 -3.94 -6.46
C GLN A 67 8.89 -2.51 -5.93
N LEU A 68 8.24 -1.59 -6.63
CA LEU A 68 8.00 -0.24 -6.13
C LEU A 68 7.09 -0.28 -4.89
N ARG A 69 6.13 -1.22 -4.84
CA ARG A 69 5.31 -1.44 -3.63
C ARG A 69 6.14 -1.92 -2.44
N ILE A 70 7.18 -2.71 -2.68
CA ILE A 70 8.07 -3.25 -1.63
C ILE A 70 9.13 -2.22 -1.23
N ALA A 71 9.67 -1.46 -2.18
CA ALA A 71 10.74 -0.48 -1.93
C ALA A 71 10.23 0.91 -1.52
N GLY A 72 9.04 1.30 -2.00
CA GLY A 72 8.52 2.66 -1.84
C GLY A 72 7.43 2.86 -0.80
N ALA A 73 6.85 1.79 -0.25
CA ALA A 73 5.79 1.90 0.74
C ALA A 73 6.11 1.08 2.00
N PRO A 74 6.80 1.68 2.99
CA PRO A 74 7.05 1.03 4.28
C PRO A 74 5.76 0.90 5.11
N PHE A 75 4.60 0.92 4.49
CA PHE A 75 3.32 0.77 5.17
C PHE A 75 2.26 0.07 4.31
N GLY A 76 1.35 -0.65 4.98
CA GLY A 76 0.09 -1.13 4.42
C GLY A 76 -1.10 -0.36 5.00
N ILE A 77 -2.21 -0.31 4.27
CA ILE A 77 -3.47 0.23 4.79
C ILE A 77 -4.51 -0.88 4.80
N TYR A 78 -5.09 -1.11 5.98
CA TYR A 78 -6.25 -1.97 6.16
C TYR A 78 -7.44 -1.14 6.62
N ARG A 79 -8.62 -1.38 6.03
CA ARG A 79 -9.87 -0.72 6.42
C ARG A 79 -10.93 -1.76 6.75
N HIS A 80 -11.68 -1.49 7.82
CA HIS A 80 -12.84 -2.30 8.21
C HIS A 80 -14.03 -1.40 8.50
N THR A 81 -15.22 -1.79 8.05
CA THR A 81 -16.46 -1.03 8.27
C THR A 81 -17.41 -1.84 9.13
N PHE A 82 -17.85 -1.23 10.23
CA PHE A 82 -18.92 -1.74 11.09
C PHE A 82 -20.24 -1.05 10.74
N LYS A 83 -21.35 -1.76 10.94
CA LYS A 83 -22.71 -1.23 10.88
C LYS A 83 -23.40 -1.50 12.19
N SER A 84 -24.10 -0.52 12.74
CA SER A 84 -24.98 -0.68 13.90
C SER A 84 -26.41 -1.02 13.46
N ASP A 85 -27.18 -1.58 14.37
CA ASP A 85 -28.60 -1.88 14.19
C ASP A 85 -29.48 -0.95 15.03
N CYS A 86 -29.06 0.29 15.28
CA CYS A 86 -29.79 1.26 16.12
C CYS A 86 -31.00 1.91 15.45
N ALA A 87 -31.12 1.85 14.11
CA ALA A 87 -32.20 2.55 13.41
C ALA A 87 -33.61 2.27 14.01
N PRO A 88 -34.46 3.27 14.23
CA PRO A 88 -34.33 4.68 13.83
C PRO A 88 -33.54 5.57 14.80
N GLN A 89 -32.98 5.04 15.87
CA GLN A 89 -32.21 5.78 16.87
C GLN A 89 -30.80 6.08 16.32
N LYS A 90 -30.15 7.13 16.87
CA LYS A 90 -28.76 7.45 16.53
C LYS A 90 -27.79 6.44 17.14
N THR A 91 -26.69 6.24 16.47
CA THR A 91 -25.60 5.37 16.95
C THR A 91 -24.48 6.21 17.54
N THR A 92 -24.07 5.87 18.74
CA THR A 92 -22.83 6.40 19.34
C THR A 92 -21.84 5.26 19.56
N TRP A 93 -20.75 5.28 18.83
CA TRP A 93 -19.65 4.31 18.98
C TRP A 93 -18.83 4.64 20.21
N THR A 94 -18.76 3.71 21.15
CA THR A 94 -18.15 3.94 22.47
C THR A 94 -16.74 3.41 22.58
N GLU A 95 -16.46 2.29 21.94
CA GLU A 95 -15.20 1.57 22.11
C GLU A 95 -14.85 0.73 20.87
N VAL A 96 -13.57 0.68 20.56
CA VAL A 96 -12.99 -0.28 19.61
C VAL A 96 -11.94 -1.10 20.35
N THR A 97 -12.04 -2.42 20.26
CA THR A 97 -11.06 -3.36 20.82
C THR A 97 -10.38 -4.11 19.68
N TYR A 98 -9.10 -4.41 19.86
CA TYR A 98 -8.28 -5.12 18.88
C TYR A 98 -7.06 -5.75 19.58
N ASP A 99 -6.52 -6.79 18.96
CA ASP A 99 -5.24 -7.37 19.34
C ASP A 99 -4.20 -6.98 18.30
N LEU A 100 -3.08 -6.41 18.74
CA LEU A 100 -1.96 -6.03 17.90
C LEU A 100 -0.74 -6.89 18.18
N VAL A 101 -0.11 -7.37 17.12
CA VAL A 101 1.26 -7.88 17.17
C VAL A 101 2.13 -6.89 16.43
N THR A 102 3.02 -6.21 17.16
CA THR A 102 3.92 -5.17 16.63
C THR A 102 5.37 -5.59 16.84
N PRO A 103 5.98 -6.34 15.90
CA PRO A 103 7.39 -6.68 15.97
C PRO A 103 8.27 -5.42 16.08
N PRO A 104 9.47 -5.51 16.65
CA PRO A 104 10.40 -4.38 16.72
C PRO A 104 10.60 -3.73 15.35
N GLY A 105 10.54 -2.40 15.30
CA GLY A 105 10.62 -1.64 14.04
C GLY A 105 9.30 -1.53 13.28
N THR A 106 8.17 -1.90 13.91
CA THR A 106 6.84 -1.68 13.36
C THR A 106 5.99 -0.80 14.28
N SER A 107 4.97 -0.14 13.71
CA SER A 107 3.95 0.59 14.46
C SER A 107 2.62 0.55 13.71
N VAL A 108 1.54 0.89 14.40
CA VAL A 108 0.21 0.97 13.82
C VAL A 108 -0.40 2.32 14.17
N ASP A 109 -0.86 3.04 13.15
CA ASP A 109 -1.66 4.25 13.33
C ASP A 109 -3.13 3.91 13.03
N ILE A 110 -4.03 4.30 13.94
CA ILE A 110 -5.46 4.06 13.82
C ILE A 110 -6.17 5.38 13.63
N SER A 111 -7.02 5.47 12.62
CA SER A 111 -7.95 6.59 12.42
C SER A 111 -9.36 6.06 12.15
N ALA A 112 -10.36 6.89 12.41
CA ALA A 112 -11.76 6.53 12.27
C ALA A 112 -12.54 7.58 11.48
N ARG A 113 -13.61 7.14 10.82
CA ARG A 113 -14.66 8.02 10.27
C ARG A 113 -16.02 7.37 10.44
N GLY A 114 -17.07 8.18 10.56
CA GLY A 114 -18.44 7.69 10.70
C GLY A 114 -19.41 8.43 9.80
N ALA A 115 -20.52 7.80 9.47
CA ALA A 115 -21.62 8.41 8.71
C ALA A 115 -22.92 7.59 8.88
N GLY A 116 -24.07 8.22 8.56
CA GLY A 116 -25.38 7.56 8.58
C GLY A 116 -25.61 6.57 7.45
N ASP A 117 -24.89 6.70 6.34
CA ASP A 117 -24.99 5.82 5.17
C ASP A 117 -23.64 5.59 4.50
N LEU A 118 -23.56 4.57 3.62
CA LEU A 118 -22.32 4.21 2.95
C LEU A 118 -21.81 5.25 1.94
N THR A 119 -22.71 6.01 1.31
CA THR A 119 -22.33 7.03 0.33
C THR A 119 -21.62 8.18 1.05
N SER A 120 -22.21 8.68 2.14
CA SER A 120 -21.64 9.68 3.01
C SER A 120 -20.34 9.21 3.67
N LEU A 121 -20.28 7.93 4.07
CA LEU A 121 -19.07 7.35 4.64
C LEU A 121 -17.88 7.42 3.67
N ASN A 122 -18.11 7.16 2.39
CA ASN A 122 -17.04 7.16 1.38
C ASN A 122 -16.42 8.54 1.17
N THR A 123 -17.16 9.62 1.43
CA THR A 123 -16.70 11.01 1.30
C THR A 123 -16.27 11.61 2.64
N ALA A 124 -16.60 10.98 3.76
CA ALA A 124 -16.22 11.44 5.09
C ALA A 124 -14.70 11.43 5.28
N ILE A 125 -14.20 12.45 5.99
CA ILE A 125 -12.78 12.56 6.30
C ILE A 125 -12.47 11.73 7.53
N PHE A 126 -11.35 11.00 7.51
CA PHE A 126 -10.85 10.34 8.71
C PHE A 126 -10.43 11.36 9.75
N GLY A 127 -10.81 11.11 10.99
CA GLY A 127 -10.32 11.86 12.14
C GLY A 127 -8.80 11.71 12.33
N PRO A 128 -8.23 12.44 13.32
CA PRO A 128 -6.82 12.36 13.64
C PRO A 128 -6.38 10.92 13.89
N ALA A 129 -5.24 10.55 13.35
CA ALA A 129 -4.65 9.24 13.59
C ALA A 129 -4.06 9.18 15.01
N THR A 130 -4.34 8.09 15.72
CA THR A 130 -3.69 7.76 16.99
C THR A 130 -2.62 6.73 16.73
N SER A 131 -1.37 7.05 17.01
CA SER A 131 -0.25 6.11 16.90
C SER A 131 -0.24 5.19 18.12
N ILE A 132 -0.23 3.89 17.86
CA ILE A 132 -0.20 2.86 18.90
C ILE A 132 1.23 2.33 19.00
N PRO A 133 1.93 2.59 20.11
CA PRO A 133 3.25 2.04 20.33
C PRO A 133 3.21 0.51 20.44
N PRO A 134 4.38 -0.16 20.25
CA PRO A 134 4.48 -1.61 20.45
C PRO A 134 3.94 -2.05 21.82
N ALA A 135 3.23 -3.16 21.86
CA ALA A 135 2.68 -3.79 23.06
C ALA A 135 1.52 -3.07 23.79
N VAL A 136 0.89 -2.07 23.16
CA VAL A 136 -0.35 -1.49 23.72
C VAL A 136 -1.55 -2.08 22.98
N ALA A 137 -2.34 -2.90 23.68
CA ALA A 137 -3.65 -3.33 23.21
C ALA A 137 -4.72 -2.33 23.66
N GLY A 138 -5.77 -2.11 22.80
CA GLY A 138 -6.89 -1.23 23.14
C GLY A 138 -7.58 -1.55 24.47
N PRO A 139 -8.59 -0.82 24.94
CA PRO A 139 -9.60 -0.19 24.10
C PRO A 139 -9.27 1.23 23.62
N LEU A 140 -9.80 1.61 22.48
CA LEU A 140 -9.70 2.96 21.90
C LEU A 140 -11.11 3.51 21.68
N LYS A 141 -11.38 4.75 22.12
CA LYS A 141 -12.57 5.47 21.68
C LYS A 141 -12.33 6.01 20.27
N PRO A 142 -13.18 5.68 19.27
CA PRO A 142 -13.01 6.19 17.92
C PRO A 142 -13.18 7.70 17.88
N SER A 143 -12.25 8.40 17.25
CA SER A 143 -12.36 9.86 17.05
C SER A 143 -13.21 10.13 15.80
N ILE A 144 -14.50 10.32 15.99
CA ILE A 144 -15.50 10.63 14.95
C ILE A 144 -16.36 11.80 15.40
N ASN A 145 -17.08 12.42 14.45
CA ASN A 145 -18.04 13.46 14.78
C ASN A 145 -19.28 12.87 15.47
N GLU A 146 -19.41 13.08 16.77
CA GLU A 146 -20.53 12.56 17.59
C GLU A 146 -21.85 13.30 17.36
N GLY A 147 -21.84 14.47 16.70
CA GLY A 147 -23.03 15.29 16.47
C GLY A 147 -23.96 14.81 15.34
N VAL A 148 -23.53 13.81 14.56
CA VAL A 148 -24.26 13.27 13.43
C VAL A 148 -24.65 11.81 13.65
N ASP A 149 -25.56 11.30 12.84
CA ASP A 149 -25.84 9.86 12.84
C ASP A 149 -24.62 9.10 12.28
N ASN A 150 -24.15 8.13 13.04
CA ASN A 150 -23.00 7.31 12.73
C ASN A 150 -23.39 5.82 12.63
N THR A 151 -24.46 5.50 11.90
CA THR A 151 -24.86 4.09 11.64
C THR A 151 -23.67 3.25 11.17
N TYR A 152 -22.76 3.84 10.41
CA TYR A 152 -21.53 3.19 9.96
C TYR A 152 -20.30 3.81 10.61
N LEU A 153 -19.39 2.95 11.06
CA LEU A 153 -18.05 3.30 11.53
C LEU A 153 -17.03 2.62 10.61
N GLN A 154 -16.11 3.37 10.04
CA GLN A 154 -14.97 2.79 9.35
C GLN A 154 -13.67 3.13 10.06
N LEU A 155 -12.92 2.10 10.36
CA LEU A 155 -11.56 2.19 10.92
C LEU A 155 -10.55 2.04 9.79
N GLN A 156 -9.47 2.79 9.87
CA GLN A 156 -8.29 2.65 9.03
C GLN A 156 -7.07 2.40 9.91
N PHE A 157 -6.38 1.32 9.62
CA PHE A 157 -5.10 0.94 10.23
C PHE A 157 -4.01 1.19 9.19
N LYS A 158 -3.07 2.06 9.50
CA LYS A 158 -1.83 2.20 8.75
C LYS A 158 -0.76 1.38 9.46
N LEU A 159 -0.34 0.31 8.81
CA LEU A 159 0.61 -0.67 9.31
C LEU A 159 2.00 -0.26 8.84
N ASN A 160 2.80 0.33 9.69
CA ASN A 160 4.13 0.84 9.36
C ASN A 160 5.20 -0.21 9.68
N ALA A 161 6.22 -0.30 8.82
CA ALA A 161 7.39 -1.16 9.03
C ALA A 161 8.65 -0.46 8.51
N ASN A 162 9.77 -0.66 9.20
CA ASN A 162 11.07 -0.13 8.77
C ASN A 162 11.86 -1.12 7.90
N ALA A 163 11.31 -2.32 7.66
CA ALA A 163 11.90 -3.33 6.80
C ALA A 163 10.80 -4.16 6.11
N PRO A 164 11.02 -4.60 4.86
CA PRO A 164 9.98 -5.32 4.08
C PRO A 164 9.70 -6.74 4.58
N THR A 165 10.52 -7.27 5.47
CA THR A 165 10.40 -8.64 6.00
C THR A 165 9.60 -8.73 7.29
N ILE A 166 9.21 -7.60 7.89
CA ILE A 166 8.44 -7.53 9.12
C ILE A 166 7.13 -6.79 8.86
N THR A 167 6.05 -7.25 9.49
CA THR A 167 4.72 -6.66 9.33
C THR A 167 3.97 -6.72 10.66
N PRO A 168 3.37 -5.61 11.13
CA PRO A 168 2.44 -5.67 12.24
C PRO A 168 1.15 -6.36 11.79
N THR A 169 0.46 -7.01 12.73
CA THR A 169 -0.84 -7.65 12.47
C THR A 169 -1.91 -7.12 13.42
N VAL A 170 -3.14 -7.05 12.91
CA VAL A 170 -4.34 -6.67 13.65
C VAL A 170 -5.28 -7.86 13.67
N ASN A 171 -5.69 -8.29 14.86
CA ASN A 171 -6.60 -9.41 15.07
C ASN A 171 -7.77 -9.01 15.97
N ASN A 172 -8.81 -9.82 16.01
CA ASN A 172 -9.94 -9.74 16.97
C ASN A 172 -10.58 -8.33 17.04
N LEU A 173 -10.72 -7.69 15.88
CA LEU A 173 -11.27 -6.35 15.81
C LEU A 173 -12.78 -6.35 16.14
N GLN A 174 -13.18 -5.59 17.16
CA GLN A 174 -14.57 -5.42 17.58
C GLN A 174 -14.87 -3.94 17.83
N ALA A 175 -16.12 -3.54 17.67
CA ALA A 175 -16.59 -2.20 18.03
C ALA A 175 -17.87 -2.29 18.85
N LYS A 176 -17.97 -1.45 19.89
CA LYS A 176 -19.15 -1.33 20.75
C LYS A 176 -19.86 -0.01 20.49
N TYR A 177 -21.17 -0.04 20.59
CA TYR A 177 -22.00 1.16 20.41
C TYR A 177 -23.20 1.15 21.37
N ILE A 178 -23.81 2.31 21.53
CA ILE A 178 -25.09 2.49 22.20
C ILE A 178 -26.06 3.21 21.27
N CYS A 179 -27.34 2.94 21.42
CA CYS A 179 -28.43 3.57 20.71
C CYS A 179 -29.06 4.65 21.60
N GLY A 180 -29.24 5.87 21.08
CA GLY A 180 -29.83 6.94 21.85
C GLY A 180 -30.33 8.13 20.99
#